data_9130e550dad056cec9412d27dd9bf025
#
_entry.id   9130e550dad056cec9412d27dd9bf025
#
_cell.length_a   1.000
_cell.length_b   1.000
_cell.length_c   1.000
_cell.angle_alpha   90.00
_cell.angle_beta   90.00
_cell.angle_gamma   90.00
#
_symmetry.space_group_name_H-M   'P 1'
#
loop_
_entity.id
_entity.type
_entity.pdbx_description
1 polymer ?
#
loop_
_entity_poly.entity_id
_entity_poly.type
_entity_poly.pdbx_seq_one_letter_code
_entity_poly.pdbx_strand_id
1 'polypeptide(L)'
;MSASLSKSNLPEPPEQSEQPEQPEITGFRVALANFDGPFDLLLQLIHSHKLDITEVALAQVTDEFIAYTKNLSSSAEDLDEVTEFLVVASTLLDLKAARLVPRGEVESEEDLALLETRDLLFARLLQYRAYKQVASLFAEWQRDAARAYPASLSLEEHHANLLPEVKIGKTADEFAELAAAVFRPRP
;
A
#
# COMPACT_ATOMS: atom_id res chain seq x y z
N MET A 1 -77.54 44.82 -1.63
CA MET A 1 -77.19 43.82 -2.62
C MET A 1 -75.66 43.57 -2.47
N SER A 2 -75.30 42.60 -1.67
CA SER A 2 -73.93 42.27 -1.46
C SER A 2 -73.81 40.76 -1.58
N ALA A 3 -73.12 40.31 -2.61
CA ALA A 3 -72.85 38.90 -2.88
C ALA A 3 -71.65 38.44 -2.05
N SER A 4 -71.89 37.45 -1.21
CA SER A 4 -70.89 36.74 -0.42
C SER A 4 -70.24 35.71 -1.30
N LEU A 5 -68.89 35.84 -1.54
CA LEU A 5 -68.12 34.88 -2.26
C LEU A 5 -67.54 33.80 -1.27
N SER A 6 -67.97 32.60 -1.52
CA SER A 6 -67.61 31.38 -0.85
C SER A 6 -66.09 31.11 -0.98
N LYS A 7 -65.43 30.84 0.14
CA LYS A 7 -64.04 30.35 0.18
C LYS A 7 -63.99 28.88 -0.35
N SER A 8 -63.33 28.72 -1.46
CA SER A 8 -63.02 27.39 -2.01
C SER A 8 -61.94 26.70 -1.12
N ASN A 9 -62.30 25.48 -0.70
CA ASN A 9 -61.50 24.54 0.03
C ASN A 9 -60.41 24.01 -0.92
N LEU A 10 -59.14 24.37 -0.70
CA LEU A 10 -58.01 23.69 -1.33
C LEU A 10 -57.65 22.46 -0.46
N PRO A 11 -57.40 21.31 -1.10
CA PRO A 11 -56.90 20.15 -0.34
C PRO A 11 -55.42 20.37 0.07
N GLU A 12 -55.11 20.03 1.29
CA GLU A 12 -53.74 20.00 1.84
C GLU A 12 -52.87 19.06 1.03
N PRO A 13 -51.58 19.38 0.81
CA PRO A 13 -50.62 18.46 0.18
C PRO A 13 -50.35 17.26 1.09
N PRO A 14 -50.13 16.06 0.52
CA PRO A 14 -49.87 14.85 1.31
C PRO A 14 -48.58 14.98 2.12
N GLU A 15 -48.69 14.54 3.36
CA GLU A 15 -47.56 14.39 4.31
C GLU A 15 -46.39 13.70 3.63
N GLN A 16 -45.25 14.36 3.68
CA GLN A 16 -43.98 13.81 3.24
C GLN A 16 -43.67 12.61 4.16
N SER A 17 -43.72 11.41 3.58
CA SER A 17 -43.22 10.19 4.21
C SER A 17 -41.75 10.40 4.62
N GLU A 18 -41.52 10.41 5.92
CA GLU A 18 -40.18 10.33 6.53
C GLU A 18 -39.48 9.10 5.97
N GLN A 19 -38.54 9.33 5.06
CA GLN A 19 -37.57 8.32 4.70
C GLN A 19 -36.67 8.09 5.93
N PRO A 20 -36.41 6.82 6.30
CA PRO A 20 -35.48 6.56 7.41
C PRO A 20 -34.12 7.15 7.05
N GLU A 21 -33.65 8.10 7.86
CA GLU A 21 -32.30 8.62 7.80
C GLU A 21 -31.33 7.44 7.85
N GLN A 22 -30.73 7.12 6.72
CA GLN A 22 -29.57 6.25 6.68
C GLN A 22 -28.46 6.93 7.49
N PRO A 23 -27.83 6.23 8.45
CA PRO A 23 -26.73 6.83 9.20
C PRO A 23 -25.67 7.26 8.17
N GLU A 24 -25.47 8.58 8.08
CA GLU A 24 -24.31 9.12 7.36
C GLU A 24 -23.05 8.53 8.04
N ILE A 25 -22.45 7.56 7.34
CA ILE A 25 -21.10 7.10 7.68
C ILE A 25 -20.21 8.30 7.40
N THR A 26 -19.97 9.09 8.43
CA THR A 26 -18.93 10.13 8.44
C THR A 26 -17.57 9.40 8.43
N GLY A 27 -17.31 8.66 7.36
CA GLY A 27 -16.01 8.11 7.05
C GLY A 27 -15.08 9.27 6.73
N PHE A 28 -14.00 9.37 7.47
CA PHE A 28 -12.88 10.24 7.19
C PHE A 28 -12.46 10.01 5.73
N ARG A 29 -12.85 10.91 4.82
CA ARG A 29 -12.41 10.88 3.43
C ARG A 29 -10.94 11.28 3.40
N VAL A 30 -10.07 10.29 3.52
CA VAL A 30 -8.68 10.46 3.12
C VAL A 30 -8.72 10.78 1.63
N ALA A 31 -8.21 11.93 1.23
CA ALA A 31 -8.02 12.25 -0.19
C ALA A 31 -6.87 11.37 -0.71
N LEU A 32 -7.24 10.21 -1.20
CA LEU A 32 -6.36 9.14 -1.61
C LEU A 32 -6.02 9.34 -3.10
N ALA A 33 -5.17 10.30 -3.40
CA ALA A 33 -4.56 10.41 -4.71
C ALA A 33 -3.20 9.71 -4.65
N ASN A 34 -3.04 8.62 -5.38
CA ASN A 34 -1.82 7.87 -5.65
C ASN A 34 -1.40 6.87 -4.56
N PHE A 35 -1.97 5.66 -4.60
CA PHE A 35 -1.41 4.48 -3.93
C PHE A 35 -0.56 3.68 -4.90
N ASP A 36 0.50 3.13 -4.37
CA ASP A 36 1.37 2.18 -5.07
C ASP A 36 0.88 0.75 -4.75
N GLY A 37 -0.35 0.43 -5.20
CA GLY A 37 -0.99 -0.86 -5.04
C GLY A 37 -1.77 -1.09 -3.73
N PRO A 38 -2.38 -2.30 -3.57
CA PRO A 38 -3.31 -2.60 -2.49
C PRO A 38 -2.67 -2.61 -1.09
N PHE A 39 -1.40 -3.01 -0.97
CA PHE A 39 -0.71 -3.02 0.32
C PHE A 39 -0.40 -1.61 0.82
N ASP A 40 -0.17 -0.66 -0.09
CA ASP A 40 0.02 0.73 0.27
C ASP A 40 -1.25 1.35 0.84
N LEU A 41 -2.36 1.09 0.19
CA LEU A 41 -3.68 1.49 0.68
C LEU A 41 -3.95 0.91 2.08
N LEU A 42 -3.71 -0.40 2.29
CA LEU A 42 -3.90 -1.03 3.60
C LEU A 42 -3.06 -0.38 4.69
N LEU A 43 -1.77 -0.15 4.44
CA LEU A 43 -0.89 0.50 5.42
C LEU A 43 -1.36 1.91 5.73
N GLN A 44 -1.84 2.65 4.73
CA GLN A 44 -2.31 4.01 4.93
C GLN A 44 -3.62 4.05 5.72
N LEU A 45 -4.56 3.12 5.47
CA LEU A 45 -5.79 2.97 6.25
C LEU A 45 -5.48 2.60 7.71
N ILE A 46 -4.60 1.62 7.95
CA ILE A 46 -4.17 1.23 9.30
C ILE A 46 -3.53 2.43 10.02
N HIS A 47 -2.68 3.18 9.33
CA HIS A 47 -2.00 4.34 9.90
C HIS A 47 -2.97 5.49 10.21
N SER A 48 -3.95 5.77 9.32
CA SER A 48 -4.95 6.83 9.51
C SER A 48 -5.82 6.58 10.75
N HIS A 49 -6.11 5.32 11.03
CA HIS A 49 -6.82 4.89 12.24
C HIS A 49 -5.92 4.77 13.47
N LYS A 50 -4.62 5.06 13.35
CA LYS A 50 -3.62 4.93 14.42
C LYS A 50 -3.57 3.54 15.04
N LEU A 51 -3.74 2.52 14.19
CA LEU A 51 -3.73 1.12 14.59
C LEU A 51 -2.35 0.50 14.32
N ASP A 52 -2.00 -0.49 15.12
CA ASP A 52 -0.88 -1.38 14.81
C ASP A 52 -1.31 -2.44 13.78
N ILE A 53 -0.34 -3.01 13.04
CA ILE A 53 -0.62 -4.05 12.05
C ILE A 53 -1.01 -5.33 12.78
N THR A 54 -2.30 -5.52 12.98
CA THR A 54 -2.90 -6.66 13.67
C THR A 54 -4.11 -7.17 12.90
N GLU A 55 -4.56 -8.37 13.24
CA GLU A 55 -5.79 -8.95 12.68
C GLU A 55 -7.02 -8.06 12.96
N VAL A 56 -7.07 -7.43 14.13
CA VAL A 56 -8.15 -6.50 14.49
C VAL A 56 -8.13 -5.27 13.60
N ALA A 57 -6.95 -4.72 13.34
CA ALA A 57 -6.78 -3.57 12.46
C ALA A 57 -7.23 -3.87 11.03
N LEU A 58 -6.82 -5.03 10.48
CA LEU A 58 -7.25 -5.45 9.13
C LEU A 58 -8.77 -5.60 9.05
N ALA A 59 -9.42 -6.17 10.06
CA ALA A 59 -10.88 -6.29 10.08
C ALA A 59 -11.59 -4.92 10.14
N GLN A 60 -11.00 -3.93 10.83
CA GLN A 60 -11.56 -2.58 10.90
C GLN A 60 -11.45 -1.83 9.57
N VAL A 61 -10.33 -1.94 8.88
CA VAL A 61 -10.10 -1.21 7.62
C VAL A 61 -10.71 -1.92 6.39
N THR A 62 -11.21 -3.15 6.55
CA THR A 62 -11.74 -3.94 5.44
C THR A 62 -12.85 -3.23 4.66
N ASP A 63 -13.81 -2.61 5.35
CA ASP A 63 -14.94 -1.96 4.68
C ASP A 63 -14.51 -0.74 3.84
N GLU A 64 -13.57 0.04 4.38
CA GLU A 64 -13.01 1.20 3.67
C GLU A 64 -12.18 0.75 2.46
N PHE A 65 -11.40 -0.32 2.62
CA PHE A 65 -10.64 -0.90 1.53
C PHE A 65 -11.54 -1.38 0.40
N ILE A 66 -12.64 -2.09 0.72
CA ILE A 66 -13.62 -2.56 -0.27
C ILE A 66 -14.34 -1.40 -0.95
N ALA A 67 -14.70 -0.36 -0.20
CA ALA A 67 -15.34 0.83 -0.77
C ALA A 67 -14.40 1.53 -1.77
N TYR A 68 -13.10 1.61 -1.46
CA TYR A 68 -12.10 2.14 -2.37
C TYR A 68 -11.96 1.28 -3.64
N THR A 69 -11.84 -0.04 -3.49
CA THR A 69 -11.70 -0.97 -4.62
C THR A 69 -12.90 -0.90 -5.57
N LYS A 70 -14.12 -0.74 -5.05
CA LYS A 70 -15.32 -0.54 -5.87
C LYS A 70 -15.26 0.76 -6.70
N ASN A 71 -14.77 1.84 -6.10
CA ASN A 71 -14.61 3.10 -6.81
C ASN A 71 -13.51 3.02 -7.88
N LEU A 72 -12.41 2.34 -7.58
CA LEU A 72 -11.30 2.10 -8.50
C LEU A 72 -11.77 1.32 -9.73
N SER A 73 -12.52 0.23 -9.53
CA SER A 73 -13.04 -0.60 -10.64
C SER A 73 -13.97 0.13 -11.60
N SER A 74 -14.54 1.25 -11.16
CA SER A 74 -15.42 2.11 -11.99
C SER A 74 -14.65 3.13 -12.81
N SER A 75 -13.41 3.43 -12.47
CA SER A 75 -12.62 4.53 -13.03
C SER A 75 -11.28 4.12 -13.61
N ALA A 76 -10.83 2.90 -13.37
CA ALA A 76 -9.50 2.44 -13.79
C ALA A 76 -9.46 2.06 -15.28
N GLU A 77 -8.43 2.55 -15.96
CA GLU A 77 -8.09 2.17 -17.34
C GLU A 77 -7.19 0.91 -17.35
N ASP A 78 -6.54 0.59 -16.23
CA ASP A 78 -5.64 -0.56 -16.10
C ASP A 78 -6.32 -1.73 -15.36
N LEU A 79 -6.54 -2.82 -16.10
CA LEU A 79 -7.21 -4.02 -15.59
C LEU A 79 -6.32 -4.82 -14.63
N ASP A 80 -5.00 -4.76 -14.81
CA ASP A 80 -4.06 -5.50 -13.98
C ASP A 80 -4.02 -4.92 -12.56
N GLU A 81 -4.01 -3.59 -12.45
CA GLU A 81 -4.08 -2.91 -11.16
C GLU A 81 -5.35 -3.27 -10.40
N VAL A 82 -6.51 -3.21 -11.07
CA VAL A 82 -7.80 -3.58 -10.46
C VAL A 82 -7.79 -5.01 -9.95
N THR A 83 -7.17 -5.93 -10.70
CA THR A 83 -7.10 -7.34 -10.32
C THR A 83 -6.33 -7.55 -9.01
N GLU A 84 -5.22 -6.86 -8.81
CA GLU A 84 -4.46 -6.94 -7.55
C GLU A 84 -5.29 -6.48 -6.34
N PHE A 85 -6.04 -5.39 -6.50
CA PHE A 85 -6.95 -4.90 -5.45
C PHE A 85 -8.07 -5.91 -5.15
N LEU A 86 -8.64 -6.55 -6.17
CA LEU A 86 -9.70 -7.53 -6.00
C LEU A 86 -9.22 -8.79 -5.27
N VAL A 87 -8.02 -9.28 -5.54
CA VAL A 87 -7.43 -10.41 -4.83
C VAL A 87 -7.29 -10.12 -3.34
N VAL A 88 -6.79 -8.94 -2.98
CA VAL A 88 -6.66 -8.56 -1.57
C VAL A 88 -8.03 -8.32 -0.94
N ALA A 89 -8.98 -7.70 -1.65
CA ALA A 89 -10.34 -7.47 -1.17
C ALA A 89 -11.07 -8.78 -0.85
N SER A 90 -10.98 -9.81 -1.73
CA SER A 90 -11.59 -11.12 -1.49
C SER A 90 -10.99 -11.78 -0.24
N THR A 91 -9.67 -11.77 -0.11
CA THR A 91 -8.98 -12.31 1.08
C THR A 91 -9.44 -11.63 2.38
N LEU A 92 -9.58 -10.29 2.37
CA LEU A 92 -10.06 -9.54 3.54
C LEU A 92 -11.51 -9.85 3.87
N LEU A 93 -12.37 -10.07 2.86
CA LEU A 93 -13.75 -10.49 3.05
C LEU A 93 -13.85 -11.88 3.69
N ASP A 94 -13.06 -12.84 3.21
CA ASP A 94 -13.03 -14.20 3.76
C ASP A 94 -12.59 -14.18 5.22
N LEU A 95 -11.53 -13.41 5.55
CA LEU A 95 -11.07 -13.24 6.93
C LEU A 95 -12.12 -12.57 7.82
N LYS A 96 -12.84 -11.57 7.30
CA LYS A 96 -13.92 -10.91 8.04
C LYS A 96 -15.11 -11.85 8.26
N ALA A 97 -15.52 -12.60 7.24
CA ALA A 97 -16.60 -13.56 7.32
C ALA A 97 -16.30 -14.64 8.36
N ALA A 98 -15.09 -15.20 8.35
CA ALA A 98 -14.66 -16.20 9.31
C ALA A 98 -14.67 -15.73 10.78
N ARG A 99 -14.45 -14.43 11.01
CA ARG A 99 -14.56 -13.85 12.36
C ARG A 99 -15.99 -13.70 12.84
N LEU A 100 -16.94 -13.52 11.94
CA LEU A 100 -18.36 -13.32 12.28
C LEU A 100 -19.10 -14.64 12.52
N VAL A 101 -18.57 -15.74 11.99
CA VAL A 101 -19.16 -17.08 12.24
C VAL A 101 -18.67 -17.61 13.58
N PRO A 102 -19.57 -18.00 14.52
CA PRO A 102 -19.16 -18.64 15.75
C PRO A 102 -18.40 -19.94 15.42
N ARG A 103 -17.14 -20.04 15.85
CA ARG A 103 -16.34 -21.24 15.64
C ARG A 103 -16.87 -22.35 16.50
N GLY A 104 -17.37 -23.41 15.85
CA GLY A 104 -17.53 -24.72 16.51
C GLY A 104 -16.15 -25.34 16.75
N GLU A 105 -16.06 -26.33 17.64
CA GLU A 105 -14.80 -27.00 18.03
C GLU A 105 -14.18 -27.88 16.92
N VAL A 106 -14.58 -27.71 15.66
CA VAL A 106 -14.06 -28.54 14.56
C VAL A 106 -13.01 -27.73 13.77
N GLU A 107 -11.75 -28.11 13.94
CA GLU A 107 -10.66 -27.73 13.05
C GLU A 107 -10.91 -28.38 11.68
N SER A 108 -11.55 -27.65 10.78
CA SER A 108 -11.73 -28.10 9.40
C SER A 108 -10.50 -27.74 8.56
N GLU A 109 -10.27 -28.48 7.46
CA GLU A 109 -9.21 -28.13 6.49
C GLU A 109 -9.41 -26.70 5.94
N GLU A 110 -10.64 -26.22 5.86
CA GLU A 110 -10.98 -24.88 5.43
C GLU A 110 -10.48 -23.81 6.44
N ASP A 111 -10.58 -24.08 7.73
CA ASP A 111 -10.08 -23.18 8.79
C ASP A 111 -8.55 -23.07 8.73
N LEU A 112 -7.85 -24.18 8.47
CA LEU A 112 -6.39 -24.19 8.30
C LEU A 112 -5.96 -23.39 7.07
N ALA A 113 -6.62 -23.59 5.93
CA ALA A 113 -6.35 -22.84 4.69
C ALA A 113 -6.58 -21.33 4.89
N LEU A 114 -7.60 -20.96 5.67
CA LEU A 114 -7.87 -19.56 5.98
C LEU A 114 -6.78 -18.94 6.87
N LEU A 115 -6.27 -19.70 7.86
CA LEU A 115 -5.16 -19.26 8.70
C LEU A 115 -3.88 -19.06 7.88
N GLU A 116 -3.57 -19.97 6.96
CA GLU A 116 -2.43 -19.84 6.04
C GLU A 116 -2.58 -18.60 5.15
N THR A 117 -3.76 -18.36 4.61
CA THR A 117 -4.07 -17.20 3.76
C THR A 117 -3.89 -15.90 4.55
N ARG A 118 -4.34 -15.88 5.81
CA ARG A 118 -4.14 -14.75 6.72
C ARG A 118 -2.65 -14.48 6.95
N ASP A 119 -1.90 -15.51 7.31
CA ASP A 119 -0.48 -15.39 7.63
C ASP A 119 0.32 -14.93 6.42
N LEU A 120 -0.04 -15.40 5.22
CA LEU A 120 0.55 -14.93 3.96
C LEU A 120 0.24 -13.45 3.69
N LEU A 121 -0.99 -13.00 3.94
CA LEU A 121 -1.37 -11.59 3.80
C LEU A 121 -0.54 -10.71 4.74
N PHE A 122 -0.39 -11.11 6.01
CA PHE A 122 0.45 -10.42 6.98
C PHE A 122 1.92 -10.37 6.56
N ALA A 123 2.46 -11.51 6.12
CA ALA A 123 3.84 -11.58 5.66
C ALA A 123 4.10 -10.61 4.51
N ARG A 124 3.21 -10.57 3.52
CA ARG A 124 3.29 -9.64 2.38
C ARG A 124 3.17 -8.17 2.81
N LEU A 125 2.24 -7.87 3.73
CA LEU A 125 2.05 -6.52 4.24
C LEU A 125 3.30 -6.01 5.00
N LEU A 126 3.89 -6.84 5.86
CA LEU A 126 5.12 -6.52 6.58
C LEU A 126 6.32 -6.39 5.64
N GLN A 127 6.41 -7.26 4.65
CA GLN A 127 7.42 -7.20 3.60
C GLN A 127 7.31 -5.89 2.81
N TYR A 128 6.11 -5.53 2.36
CA TYR A 128 5.88 -4.27 1.66
C TYR A 128 6.29 -3.06 2.52
N ARG A 129 5.89 -3.03 3.78
CA ARG A 129 6.30 -1.99 4.73
C ARG A 129 7.82 -1.85 4.83
N ALA A 130 8.53 -2.97 4.96
CA ALA A 130 9.99 -2.98 5.05
C ALA A 130 10.63 -2.42 3.77
N TYR A 131 10.20 -2.86 2.59
CA TYR A 131 10.70 -2.35 1.32
C TYR A 131 10.38 -0.87 1.12
N LYS A 132 9.19 -0.42 1.49
CA LYS A 132 8.82 1.00 1.41
C LYS A 132 9.72 1.88 2.27
N GLN A 133 10.09 1.43 3.47
CA GLN A 133 11.04 2.14 4.34
C GLN A 133 12.43 2.23 3.70
N VAL A 134 12.92 1.13 3.12
CA VAL A 134 14.22 1.12 2.44
C VAL A 134 14.19 1.99 1.18
N ALA A 135 13.12 1.93 0.40
CA ALA A 135 12.94 2.76 -0.79
C ALA A 135 12.96 4.25 -0.46
N SER A 136 12.30 4.67 0.64
CA SER A 136 12.34 6.06 1.09
C SER A 136 13.75 6.51 1.48
N LEU A 137 14.53 5.64 2.13
CA LEU A 137 15.93 5.90 2.48
C LEU A 137 16.80 6.05 1.21
N PHE A 138 16.62 5.18 0.22
CA PHE A 138 17.34 5.29 -1.05
C PHE A 138 16.97 6.57 -1.82
N ALA A 139 15.69 6.96 -1.81
CA ALA A 139 15.25 8.22 -2.41
C ALA A 139 15.87 9.45 -1.72
N GLU A 140 16.10 9.39 -0.41
CA GLU A 140 16.82 10.42 0.32
C GLU A 140 18.28 10.47 -0.08
N TRP A 141 18.98 9.34 -0.08
CA TRP A 141 20.37 9.27 -0.52
C TRP A 141 20.56 9.72 -1.97
N GLN A 142 19.63 9.37 -2.85
CA GLN A 142 19.68 9.81 -4.24
C GLN A 142 19.52 11.33 -4.36
N ARG A 143 18.63 11.93 -3.56
CA ARG A 143 18.47 13.40 -3.53
C ARG A 143 19.74 14.11 -3.02
N ASP A 144 20.38 13.54 -2.01
CA ASP A 144 21.61 14.09 -1.48
C ASP A 144 22.78 13.91 -2.45
N ALA A 145 22.90 12.74 -3.08
CA ALA A 145 23.90 12.48 -4.11
C ALA A 145 23.73 13.41 -5.35
N ALA A 146 22.49 13.75 -5.71
CA ALA A 146 22.22 14.67 -6.83
C ALA A 146 22.72 16.11 -6.59
N ARG A 147 23.05 16.45 -5.34
CA ARG A 147 23.69 17.74 -4.98
C ARG A 147 25.21 17.72 -5.10
N ALA A 148 25.80 16.54 -5.26
CA ALA A 148 27.23 16.34 -5.37
C ALA A 148 27.63 16.20 -6.84
N TYR A 149 28.52 17.07 -7.29
CA TYR A 149 29.10 17.00 -8.62
C TYR A 149 30.48 16.41 -8.53
N PRO A 150 30.83 15.35 -9.29
CA PRO A 150 32.17 14.79 -9.27
C PRO A 150 33.16 15.86 -9.81
N ALA A 151 34.15 16.15 -9.01
CA ALA A 151 35.24 17.02 -9.47
C ALA A 151 36.09 16.23 -10.44
N SER A 152 36.07 16.60 -11.72
CA SER A 152 37.01 16.10 -12.72
C SER A 152 38.29 16.95 -12.68
N LEU A 153 39.12 16.68 -11.67
CA LEU A 153 40.43 17.27 -11.58
C LEU A 153 41.40 16.42 -12.41
N SER A 154 41.86 16.92 -13.55
CA SER A 154 43.05 16.40 -14.18
C SER A 154 44.25 16.87 -13.37
N LEU A 155 45.19 15.99 -13.04
CA LEU A 155 46.48 16.40 -12.48
C LEU A 155 47.16 17.31 -13.49
N GLU A 156 47.62 18.46 -13.02
CA GLU A 156 48.50 19.32 -13.83
C GLU A 156 49.71 18.52 -14.27
N GLU A 157 50.19 18.73 -15.49
CA GLU A 157 51.29 17.93 -16.09
C GLU A 157 52.53 17.84 -15.20
N HIS A 158 52.85 18.92 -14.46
CA HIS A 158 54.00 18.91 -13.59
C HIS A 158 53.83 18.07 -12.32
N HIS A 159 52.60 17.77 -11.91
CA HIS A 159 52.27 16.89 -10.78
C HIS A 159 52.03 15.42 -11.18
N ALA A 160 51.83 15.16 -12.47
CA ALA A 160 51.61 13.81 -12.97
C ALA A 160 52.79 12.85 -12.66
N ASN A 161 54.00 13.40 -12.63
CA ASN A 161 55.25 12.65 -12.34
C ASN A 161 55.56 12.50 -10.85
N LEU A 162 54.79 13.15 -9.96
CA LEU A 162 54.99 13.03 -8.50
C LEU A 162 54.34 11.77 -7.91
N LEU A 163 53.43 11.14 -8.63
CA LEU A 163 52.86 9.89 -8.19
C LEU A 163 53.88 8.75 -8.39
N PRO A 164 54.18 7.97 -7.36
CA PRO A 164 55.05 6.82 -7.52
C PRO A 164 54.42 5.81 -8.50
N GLU A 165 55.22 5.22 -9.35
CA GLU A 165 54.79 4.16 -10.26
C GLU A 165 54.29 2.98 -9.46
N VAL A 166 52.95 2.73 -9.50
CA VAL A 166 52.33 1.61 -8.80
C VAL A 166 52.61 0.33 -9.60
N LYS A 167 53.55 -0.47 -9.13
CA LYS A 167 53.86 -1.80 -9.68
C LYS A 167 53.06 -2.82 -8.90
N ILE A 168 52.01 -3.35 -9.49
CA ILE A 168 51.20 -4.41 -8.86
C ILE A 168 51.92 -5.76 -8.93
N GLY A 169 53.12 -5.99 -9.09
CA GLY A 169 53.88 -7.21 -9.04
C GLY A 169 53.16 -8.53 -9.40
N LYS A 170 52.01 -8.43 -10.06
CA LYS A 170 51.13 -9.52 -10.47
C LYS A 170 50.78 -9.37 -11.94
N THR A 171 50.71 -10.47 -12.68
CA THR A 171 50.19 -10.48 -14.02
C THR A 171 48.65 -10.37 -14.01
N ALA A 172 48.03 -10.02 -15.16
CA ALA A 172 46.59 -9.95 -15.25
C ALA A 172 45.91 -11.27 -14.87
N ASP A 173 46.49 -12.39 -15.26
CA ASP A 173 45.97 -13.73 -14.95
C ASP A 173 46.07 -14.05 -13.45
N GLU A 174 47.18 -13.77 -12.81
CA GLU A 174 47.34 -13.94 -11.35
C GLU A 174 46.39 -13.04 -10.56
N PHE A 175 46.11 -11.83 -11.06
CA PHE A 175 45.15 -10.93 -10.43
C PHE A 175 43.72 -11.45 -10.60
N ALA A 176 43.38 -11.99 -11.77
CA ALA A 176 42.08 -12.60 -12.02
C ALA A 176 41.84 -13.83 -11.12
N GLU A 177 42.86 -14.68 -10.90
CA GLU A 177 42.77 -15.80 -9.99
C GLU A 177 42.57 -15.35 -8.54
N LEU A 178 43.27 -14.32 -8.10
CA LEU A 178 43.16 -13.77 -6.76
C LEU A 178 41.74 -13.20 -6.56
N ALA A 179 41.22 -12.45 -7.52
CA ALA A 179 39.88 -11.91 -7.49
C ALA A 179 38.82 -13.01 -7.43
N ALA A 180 38.96 -14.05 -8.27
CA ALA A 180 38.06 -15.21 -8.27
C ALA A 180 38.06 -15.96 -6.92
N ALA A 181 39.21 -16.03 -6.23
CA ALA A 181 39.30 -16.65 -4.93
C ALA A 181 38.57 -15.84 -3.83
N VAL A 182 38.65 -14.50 -3.89
CA VAL A 182 37.98 -13.60 -2.92
C VAL A 182 36.48 -13.62 -3.08
N PHE A 183 35.96 -13.71 -4.33
CA PHE A 183 34.53 -13.72 -4.62
C PHE A 183 33.90 -15.12 -4.57
N ARG A 184 34.64 -16.18 -4.26
CA ARG A 184 34.04 -17.49 -4.03
C ARG A 184 33.12 -17.44 -2.81
N PRO A 185 31.86 -17.92 -2.92
CA PRO A 185 30.99 -18.06 -1.77
C PRO A 185 31.66 -19.01 -0.75
N ARG A 186 31.72 -18.58 0.49
CA ARG A 186 32.18 -19.46 1.59
C ARG A 186 31.11 -20.54 1.84
N PRO A 187 31.49 -21.80 2.05
CA PRO A 187 30.54 -22.85 2.39
C PRO A 187 29.84 -22.62 3.72
#